data_8f99062b69e702b59590ab2cafbeb5d7
#
_entry.id   8f99062b69e702b59590ab2cafbeb5d7
#
_cell.length_a   1.000
_cell.length_b   1.000
_cell.length_c   1.000
_cell.angle_alpha   90.00
_cell.angle_beta   90.00
_cell.angle_gamma   90.00
#
_symmetry.space_group_name_H-M   'P 1'
#
loop_
_entity.id
_entity.type
_entity.pdbx_description
1 polymer ?
#
loop_
_entity_poly.entity_id
_entity_poly.type
_entity_poly.pdbx_seq_one_letter_code
_entity_poly.pdbx_strand_id
1 'polypeptide(L)'
;MEIRILEKAEQQVIYPDAYKLLAAADKEFVPPLSSRSSSTQQALCDSAQNADGIHPYFEELKKQRFAAAFENGKLIAFVSYKENYTCAEIPQNELPNIYISTLVVSPEARGKGVTKALYSALFSEYKTANVFTRTWSTNLAHIKILQGFGFQTIKVLENHRGSGIHTIYFKKAHP
;
A
#
# COMPACT_ATOMS: atom_id res chain seq x y z
N MET A 1 -10.58 17.78 4.80
CA MET A 1 -9.68 16.60 4.76
C MET A 1 -8.26 17.08 5.00
N GLU A 2 -7.60 16.52 5.98
CA GLU A 2 -6.21 16.81 6.35
C GLU A 2 -5.35 15.60 5.99
N ILE A 3 -4.17 15.81 5.38
CA ILE A 3 -3.22 14.74 5.05
C ILE A 3 -1.95 14.96 5.87
N ARG A 4 -1.45 13.93 6.53
CA ARG A 4 -0.21 13.97 7.31
C ARG A 4 0.68 12.78 7.01
N ILE A 5 1.98 13.03 6.88
CA ILE A 5 3.01 12.00 6.99
C ILE A 5 3.35 11.88 8.47
N LEU A 6 3.18 10.68 9.02
CA LEU A 6 3.16 10.51 10.48
C LEU A 6 4.54 10.19 11.03
N GLU A 7 4.91 10.87 12.12
CA GLU A 7 6.02 10.46 12.96
C GLU A 7 5.67 9.20 13.77
N LYS A 8 6.68 8.51 14.27
CA LYS A 8 6.49 7.20 14.91
C LYS A 8 5.51 7.22 16.09
N ALA A 9 5.54 8.29 16.89
CA ALA A 9 4.62 8.48 18.00
C ALA A 9 3.17 8.67 17.53
N GLU A 10 2.96 9.45 16.46
CA GLU A 10 1.64 9.66 15.87
C GLU A 10 1.07 8.39 15.24
N GLN A 11 1.94 7.56 14.64
CA GLN A 11 1.52 6.25 14.10
C GLN A 11 0.93 5.36 15.20
N GLN A 12 1.55 5.34 16.38
CA GLN A 12 1.04 4.54 17.51
C GLN A 12 -0.38 4.94 17.93
N VAL A 13 -0.67 6.24 17.88
CA VAL A 13 -2.01 6.77 18.22
C VAL A 13 -3.09 6.26 17.27
N ILE A 14 -2.78 6.14 15.98
CA ILE A 14 -3.76 5.73 14.97
C ILE A 14 -3.88 4.22 14.80
N TYR A 15 -3.00 3.39 15.36
CA TYR A 15 -3.01 1.94 15.14
C TYR A 15 -4.36 1.26 15.41
N PRO A 16 -5.13 1.60 16.47
CA PRO A 16 -6.44 0.98 16.67
C PRO A 16 -7.43 1.25 15.52
N ASP A 17 -7.44 2.46 14.99
CA ASP A 17 -8.35 2.81 13.90
C ASP A 17 -7.83 2.32 12.54
N ALA A 18 -6.52 2.33 12.33
CA ALA A 18 -5.89 1.73 11.15
C ALA A 18 -6.16 0.22 11.08
N TYR A 19 -6.10 -0.49 12.22
CA TYR A 19 -6.46 -1.89 12.30
C TYR A 19 -7.92 -2.15 11.91
N LYS A 20 -8.86 -1.34 12.42
CA LYS A 20 -10.28 -1.46 12.07
C LYS A 20 -10.52 -1.23 10.57
N LEU A 21 -9.90 -0.20 9.98
CA LEU A 21 -9.99 0.05 8.55
C LEU A 21 -9.44 -1.11 7.73
N LEU A 22 -8.29 -1.65 8.14
CA LEU A 22 -7.64 -2.77 7.48
C LEU A 22 -8.49 -4.04 7.56
N ALA A 23 -9.04 -4.34 8.74
CA ALA A 23 -9.91 -5.50 8.96
C ALA A 23 -11.18 -5.42 8.11
N ALA A 24 -11.79 -4.24 8.01
CA ALA A 24 -12.96 -4.03 7.17
C ALA A 24 -12.66 -4.23 5.67
N ALA A 25 -11.43 -3.95 5.24
CA ALA A 25 -10.99 -4.09 3.85
C ALA A 25 -10.38 -5.45 3.52
N ASP A 26 -10.26 -6.38 4.47
CA ASP A 26 -9.53 -7.66 4.32
C ASP A 26 -9.83 -8.38 3.01
N LYS A 27 -11.11 -8.61 2.74
CA LYS A 27 -11.58 -9.38 1.57
C LYS A 27 -11.56 -8.59 0.26
N GLU A 28 -11.27 -7.31 0.29
CA GLU A 28 -11.10 -6.50 -0.91
C GLU A 28 -9.71 -6.71 -1.55
N PHE A 29 -8.78 -7.28 -0.80
CA PHE A 29 -7.46 -7.61 -1.30
C PHE A 29 -7.41 -9.02 -1.91
N VAL A 30 -6.55 -9.21 -2.89
CA VAL A 30 -6.34 -10.52 -3.56
C VAL A 30 -4.87 -10.94 -3.42
N PRO A 31 -4.59 -12.04 -2.72
CA PRO A 31 -5.47 -12.75 -1.80
C PRO A 31 -5.83 -11.86 -0.58
N PRO A 32 -6.83 -12.25 0.24
CA PRO A 32 -7.18 -11.51 1.45
C PRO A 32 -6.00 -11.27 2.38
N LEU A 33 -6.00 -10.16 3.12
CA LEU A 33 -4.90 -9.83 4.04
C LEU A 33 -4.76 -10.85 5.16
N SER A 34 -5.87 -11.44 5.59
CA SER A 34 -5.91 -12.52 6.57
C SER A 34 -5.21 -13.81 6.13
N SER A 35 -4.86 -13.93 4.86
CA SER A 35 -4.03 -15.04 4.33
C SER A 35 -2.57 -14.65 4.10
N ARG A 36 -2.17 -13.44 4.54
CA ARG A 36 -0.81 -12.94 4.34
C ARG A 36 -0.10 -12.72 5.66
N SER A 37 1.21 -12.91 5.67
CA SER A 37 2.08 -12.57 6.79
C SER A 37 2.67 -11.16 6.69
N SER A 38 2.77 -10.59 5.47
CA SER A 38 3.32 -9.25 5.25
C SER A 38 2.88 -8.65 3.91
N SER A 39 3.06 -7.34 3.78
CA SER A 39 2.82 -6.59 2.53
C SER A 39 3.85 -6.91 1.43
N THR A 40 4.99 -7.48 1.80
CA THR A 40 6.09 -7.83 0.89
C THR A 40 6.25 -9.33 0.67
N GLN A 41 5.31 -10.15 1.15
CA GLN A 41 5.29 -11.60 0.95
C GLN A 41 5.39 -11.94 -0.53
N GLN A 42 6.28 -12.87 -0.87
CA GLN A 42 6.51 -13.28 -2.25
C GLN A 42 5.58 -14.40 -2.71
N ALA A 43 5.29 -15.38 -1.87
CA ALA A 43 4.35 -16.45 -2.19
C ALA A 43 2.92 -16.03 -1.84
N LEU A 44 2.08 -15.77 -2.83
CA LEU A 44 0.70 -15.31 -2.64
C LEU A 44 -0.35 -16.30 -3.13
N CYS A 45 0.00 -17.23 -4.02
CA CYS A 45 -0.97 -18.11 -4.69
C CYS A 45 -1.64 -19.10 -3.71
N ASP A 46 -0.89 -19.69 -2.79
CA ASP A 46 -1.35 -20.78 -1.94
C ASP A 46 -1.37 -20.40 -0.44
N SER A 47 -1.61 -19.11 -0.18
CA SER A 47 -1.63 -18.61 1.20
C SER A 47 -2.87 -19.12 1.95
N ALA A 48 -2.67 -19.98 2.94
CA ALA A 48 -3.73 -20.39 3.85
C ALA A 48 -4.15 -19.20 4.74
N GLN A 49 -5.43 -19.18 5.12
CA GLN A 49 -5.92 -18.16 6.04
C GLN A 49 -5.24 -18.33 7.42
N ASN A 50 -4.75 -17.19 7.97
CA ASN A 50 -4.16 -17.19 9.30
C ASN A 50 -5.23 -17.39 10.37
N ALA A 51 -4.92 -18.20 11.40
CA ALA A 51 -5.81 -18.39 12.55
C ALA A 51 -6.14 -17.06 13.25
N ASP A 52 -5.18 -16.15 13.31
CA ASP A 52 -5.30 -14.82 13.93
C ASP A 52 -5.80 -13.71 12.96
N GLY A 53 -6.38 -14.10 11.83
CA GLY A 53 -6.91 -13.17 10.84
C GLY A 53 -5.85 -12.24 10.26
N ILE A 54 -6.10 -10.92 10.28
CA ILE A 54 -5.16 -9.90 9.74
C ILE A 54 -4.04 -9.53 10.71
N HIS A 55 -4.03 -10.06 11.94
CA HIS A 55 -3.09 -9.63 12.98
C HIS A 55 -1.62 -9.77 12.56
N PRO A 56 -1.16 -10.91 12.00
CA PRO A 56 0.23 -11.04 11.54
C PRO A 56 0.62 -9.99 10.50
N TYR A 57 -0.27 -9.73 9.56
CA TYR A 57 -0.07 -8.71 8.54
C TYR A 57 0.07 -7.31 9.15
N PHE A 58 -0.80 -6.97 10.09
CA PHE A 58 -0.77 -5.65 10.74
C PHE A 58 0.47 -5.45 11.60
N GLU A 59 0.96 -6.48 12.30
CA GLU A 59 2.21 -6.39 13.06
C GLU A 59 3.41 -6.06 12.16
N GLU A 60 3.45 -6.60 10.95
CA GLU A 60 4.47 -6.24 9.95
C GLU A 60 4.26 -4.81 9.41
N LEU A 61 3.00 -4.37 9.27
CA LEU A 61 2.71 -3.00 8.86
C LEU A 61 3.22 -1.97 9.88
N LYS A 62 3.09 -2.22 11.16
CA LYS A 62 3.56 -1.31 12.23
C LYS A 62 5.06 -1.00 12.17
N LYS A 63 5.85 -1.84 11.49
CA LYS A 63 7.29 -1.61 11.26
C LYS A 63 7.58 -0.58 10.14
N GLN A 64 6.58 -0.20 9.38
CA GLN A 64 6.69 0.70 8.22
C GLN A 64 6.36 2.14 8.61
N ARG A 65 6.52 3.06 7.64
CA ARG A 65 6.08 4.46 7.75
C ARG A 65 4.63 4.56 7.28
N PHE A 66 3.92 5.57 7.81
CA PHE A 66 2.53 5.83 7.45
C PHE A 66 2.33 7.27 7.01
N ALA A 67 1.48 7.46 5.99
CA ALA A 67 0.79 8.71 5.74
C ALA A 67 -0.71 8.46 5.91
N ALA A 68 -1.43 9.42 6.47
CA ALA A 68 -2.81 9.26 6.85
C ALA A 68 -3.67 10.45 6.43
N ALA A 69 -4.94 10.18 6.14
CA ALA A 69 -5.96 11.17 5.85
C ALA A 69 -6.99 11.21 6.98
N PHE A 70 -7.30 12.41 7.43
CA PHE A 70 -8.27 12.67 8.49
C PHE A 70 -9.40 13.56 8.00
N GLU A 71 -10.59 13.31 8.48
CA GLU A 71 -11.76 14.17 8.31
C GLU A 71 -12.43 14.36 9.68
N ASN A 72 -12.56 15.61 10.13
CA ASN A 72 -13.06 15.95 11.47
C ASN A 72 -12.34 15.18 12.61
N GLY A 73 -11.02 15.04 12.50
CA GLY A 73 -10.19 14.31 13.47
C GLY A 73 -10.26 12.78 13.38
N LYS A 74 -11.13 12.23 12.54
CA LYS A 74 -11.27 10.77 12.36
C LYS A 74 -10.37 10.29 11.22
N LEU A 75 -9.67 9.17 11.42
CA LEU A 75 -8.91 8.49 10.37
C LEU A 75 -9.88 7.94 9.30
N ILE A 76 -9.71 8.37 8.05
CA ILE A 76 -10.53 7.92 6.91
C ILE A 76 -9.74 7.12 5.88
N ALA A 77 -8.41 7.23 5.90
CA ALA A 77 -7.53 6.43 5.03
C ALA A 77 -6.10 6.46 5.56
N PHE A 78 -5.34 5.45 5.18
CA PHE A 78 -3.89 5.48 5.35
C PHE A 78 -3.18 4.77 4.21
N VAL A 79 -1.92 5.10 4.04
CA VAL A 79 -0.96 4.38 3.21
C VAL A 79 0.25 4.01 4.07
N SER A 80 0.70 2.77 3.99
CA SER A 80 1.98 2.35 4.57
C SER A 80 3.04 2.20 3.49
N TYR A 81 4.28 2.52 3.83
CA TYR A 81 5.39 2.46 2.89
C TYR A 81 6.72 2.15 3.58
N LYS A 82 7.66 1.63 2.82
CA LYS A 82 9.04 1.36 3.24
C LYS A 82 9.98 2.31 2.51
N GLU A 83 10.96 2.84 3.22
CA GLU A 83 12.06 3.60 2.63
C GLU A 83 13.20 2.64 2.26
N ASN A 84 13.85 2.93 1.13
CA ASN A 84 15.02 2.19 0.63
C ASN A 84 14.78 0.65 0.57
N TYR A 85 13.62 0.27 0.06
CA TYR A 85 13.23 -1.14 -0.08
C TYR A 85 13.79 -1.74 -1.36
N THR A 86 14.36 -2.94 -1.26
CA THR A 86 14.86 -3.72 -2.38
C THR A 86 14.30 -5.14 -2.38
N CYS A 87 14.11 -5.70 -3.56
CA CYS A 87 13.74 -7.09 -3.82
C CYS A 87 14.17 -7.45 -5.25
N ALA A 88 13.82 -8.64 -5.72
CA ALA A 88 14.17 -9.07 -7.07
C ALA A 88 13.67 -8.13 -8.17
N GLU A 89 12.51 -7.52 -7.98
CA GLU A 89 11.88 -6.58 -8.93
C GLU A 89 12.32 -5.12 -8.71
N ILE A 90 13.00 -4.81 -7.60
CA ILE A 90 13.46 -3.47 -7.23
C ILE A 90 14.92 -3.55 -6.78
N PRO A 91 15.87 -3.53 -7.73
CA PRO A 91 17.29 -3.70 -7.42
C PRO A 91 17.92 -2.48 -6.72
N GLN A 92 19.13 -2.64 -6.19
CA GLN A 92 19.81 -1.62 -5.38
C GLN A 92 20.15 -0.32 -6.12
N ASN A 93 20.32 -0.36 -7.42
CA ASN A 93 20.55 0.84 -8.23
C ASN A 93 19.32 1.74 -8.37
N GLU A 94 18.18 1.33 -7.82
CA GLU A 94 16.94 2.14 -7.74
C GLU A 94 16.84 2.99 -6.46
N LEU A 95 17.85 2.99 -5.62
CA LEU A 95 17.90 3.82 -4.41
C LEU A 95 18.31 5.28 -4.73
N PRO A 96 17.82 6.29 -4.02
CA PRO A 96 16.82 6.16 -2.95
C PRO A 96 15.43 5.89 -3.50
N ASN A 97 14.64 5.11 -2.77
CA ASN A 97 13.26 4.84 -3.16
C ASN A 97 12.30 4.77 -1.95
N ILE A 98 11.01 4.86 -2.24
CA ILE A 98 9.95 4.41 -1.35
C ILE A 98 9.13 3.31 -2.02
N TYR A 99 8.73 2.31 -1.25
CA TYR A 99 7.83 1.26 -1.69
C TYR A 99 6.48 1.38 -0.96
N ILE A 100 5.47 1.85 -1.69
CA ILE A 100 4.08 1.92 -1.19
C ILE A 100 3.52 0.49 -1.11
N SER A 101 3.23 0.03 0.07
CA SER A 101 2.93 -1.38 0.35
C SER A 101 1.45 -1.67 0.57
N THR A 102 0.74 -0.78 1.27
CA THR A 102 -0.68 -0.97 1.59
C THR A 102 -1.37 0.39 1.56
N LEU A 103 -2.53 0.44 0.91
CA LEU A 103 -3.41 1.60 0.87
C LEU A 103 -4.82 1.13 1.24
N VAL A 104 -5.44 1.80 2.21
CA VAL A 104 -6.83 1.56 2.61
C VAL A 104 -7.56 2.90 2.70
N VAL A 105 -8.75 2.96 2.12
CA VAL A 105 -9.66 4.11 2.19
C VAL A 105 -11.01 3.63 2.68
N SER A 106 -11.55 4.27 3.71
CA SER A 106 -12.87 3.93 4.22
C SER A 106 -13.92 4.05 3.11
N PRO A 107 -14.94 3.17 3.07
CA PRO A 107 -15.95 3.21 2.01
C PRO A 107 -16.58 4.59 1.81
N GLU A 108 -16.85 5.31 2.91
CA GLU A 108 -17.52 6.62 2.90
C GLU A 108 -16.62 7.74 2.33
N ALA A 109 -15.30 7.53 2.30
CA ALA A 109 -14.32 8.48 1.79
C ALA A 109 -13.90 8.20 0.35
N ARG A 110 -14.35 7.10 -0.25
CA ARG A 110 -14.02 6.74 -1.64
C ARG A 110 -14.63 7.72 -2.63
N GLY A 111 -14.01 7.84 -3.80
CA GLY A 111 -14.45 8.78 -4.84
C GLY A 111 -14.15 10.25 -4.58
N LYS A 112 -13.68 10.60 -3.37
CA LYS A 112 -13.38 11.99 -2.95
C LYS A 112 -11.92 12.41 -3.17
N GLY A 113 -11.13 11.65 -3.92
CA GLY A 113 -9.74 11.99 -4.23
C GLY A 113 -8.72 11.69 -3.12
N VAL A 114 -9.10 10.98 -2.06
CA VAL A 114 -8.25 10.71 -0.88
C VAL A 114 -6.94 10.02 -1.27
N THR A 115 -7.00 8.98 -2.11
CA THR A 115 -5.80 8.29 -2.60
C THR A 115 -4.85 9.23 -3.33
N LYS A 116 -5.39 10.12 -4.19
CA LYS A 116 -4.59 11.10 -4.91
C LYS A 116 -3.90 12.07 -3.96
N ALA A 117 -4.61 12.54 -2.93
CA ALA A 117 -4.06 13.45 -1.93
C ALA A 117 -2.92 12.79 -1.12
N LEU A 118 -3.10 11.53 -0.68
CA LEU A 118 -2.06 10.75 0.01
C LEU A 118 -0.80 10.58 -0.85
N TYR A 119 -0.97 10.21 -2.13
CA TYR A 119 0.15 10.03 -3.05
C TYR A 119 0.86 11.36 -3.33
N SER A 120 0.12 12.45 -3.53
CA SER A 120 0.70 13.78 -3.73
C SER A 120 1.53 14.23 -2.52
N ALA A 121 1.07 13.94 -1.30
CA ALA A 121 1.84 14.22 -0.08
C ALA A 121 3.15 13.43 -0.03
N LEU A 122 3.11 12.13 -0.36
CA LEU A 122 4.32 11.31 -0.44
C LEU A 122 5.30 11.82 -1.50
N PHE A 123 4.83 12.19 -2.69
CA PHE A 123 5.70 12.72 -3.74
C PHE A 123 6.30 14.08 -3.38
N SER A 124 5.59 14.88 -2.60
CA SER A 124 6.10 16.16 -2.10
C SER A 124 7.16 15.98 -1.02
N GLU A 125 7.04 14.95 -0.19
CA GLU A 125 8.03 14.60 0.83
C GLU A 125 9.28 13.95 0.22
N TYR A 126 9.10 13.01 -0.69
CA TYR A 126 10.17 12.20 -1.29
C TYR A 126 10.50 12.62 -2.73
N LYS A 127 10.81 13.91 -2.93
CA LYS A 127 11.00 14.53 -4.25
C LYS A 127 12.12 13.91 -5.09
N THR A 128 13.13 13.34 -4.44
CA THR A 128 14.32 12.75 -5.11
C THR A 128 14.31 11.22 -5.13
N ALA A 129 13.27 10.60 -4.61
CA ALA A 129 13.17 9.14 -4.52
C ALA A 129 12.31 8.55 -5.65
N ASN A 130 12.74 7.42 -6.20
CA ASN A 130 11.88 6.59 -7.02
C ASN A 130 10.74 6.03 -6.18
N VAL A 131 9.55 5.95 -6.75
CA VAL A 131 8.37 5.41 -6.05
C VAL A 131 7.94 4.11 -6.69
N PHE A 132 7.85 3.05 -5.87
CA PHE A 132 7.41 1.73 -6.29
C PHE A 132 6.14 1.31 -5.57
N THR A 133 5.36 0.48 -6.23
CA THR A 133 4.23 -0.22 -5.63
C THR A 133 3.91 -1.46 -6.45
N ARG A 134 3.12 -2.38 -5.88
CA ARG A 134 2.53 -3.49 -6.62
C ARG A 134 1.05 -3.63 -6.31
N THR A 135 0.29 -4.06 -7.29
CA THR A 135 -1.13 -4.38 -7.12
C THR A 135 -1.50 -5.62 -7.92
N TRP A 136 -2.74 -6.05 -7.85
CA TRP A 136 -3.23 -7.18 -8.66
C TRP A 136 -3.93 -6.68 -9.93
N SER A 137 -3.88 -7.50 -10.97
CA SER A 137 -4.30 -7.14 -12.33
C SER A 137 -5.78 -6.73 -12.45
N THR A 138 -6.64 -7.17 -11.56
CA THR A 138 -8.06 -6.81 -11.53
C THR A 138 -8.38 -5.56 -10.70
N ASN A 139 -7.38 -4.94 -10.04
CA ASN A 139 -7.55 -3.69 -9.30
C ASN A 139 -7.52 -2.47 -10.25
N LEU A 140 -8.48 -2.41 -11.16
CA LEU A 140 -8.52 -1.41 -12.24
C LEU A 140 -8.58 0.02 -11.71
N ALA A 141 -9.28 0.25 -10.60
CA ALA A 141 -9.40 1.59 -9.99
C ALA A 141 -8.03 2.12 -9.53
N HIS A 142 -7.26 1.28 -8.84
CA HIS A 142 -5.92 1.66 -8.39
C HIS A 142 -4.94 1.81 -9.56
N ILE A 143 -4.97 0.88 -10.52
CA ILE A 143 -4.14 0.94 -11.73
C ILE A 143 -4.38 2.26 -12.48
N LYS A 144 -5.64 2.68 -12.66
CA LYS A 144 -5.99 3.95 -13.29
C LYS A 144 -5.41 5.16 -12.53
N ILE A 145 -5.41 5.12 -11.20
CA ILE A 145 -4.80 6.18 -10.38
C ILE A 145 -3.28 6.21 -10.60
N LEU A 146 -2.62 5.05 -10.55
CA LEU A 146 -1.17 4.95 -10.78
C LEU A 146 -0.76 5.49 -12.16
N GLN A 147 -1.48 5.08 -13.21
CA GLN A 147 -1.26 5.58 -14.57
C GLN A 147 -1.46 7.10 -14.65
N GLY A 148 -2.48 7.64 -13.99
CA GLY A 148 -2.73 9.09 -13.92
C GLY A 148 -1.61 9.88 -13.23
N PHE A 149 -0.81 9.24 -12.38
CA PHE A 149 0.41 9.81 -11.78
C PHE A 149 1.69 9.54 -12.59
N GLY A 150 1.60 8.89 -13.73
CA GLY A 150 2.74 8.57 -14.58
C GLY A 150 3.55 7.36 -14.15
N PHE A 151 2.98 6.48 -13.31
CA PHE A 151 3.59 5.19 -13.03
C PHE A 151 3.63 4.32 -14.29
N GLN A 152 4.74 3.65 -14.49
CA GLN A 152 4.94 2.67 -15.55
C GLN A 152 5.02 1.25 -14.99
N THR A 153 4.47 0.29 -15.72
CA THR A 153 4.64 -1.13 -15.39
C THR A 153 6.10 -1.53 -15.64
N ILE A 154 6.72 -2.14 -14.64
CA ILE A 154 8.11 -2.63 -14.72
C ILE A 154 8.19 -4.15 -14.71
N LYS A 155 7.21 -4.83 -14.14
CA LYS A 155 7.16 -6.30 -14.08
C LYS A 155 5.74 -6.80 -13.92
N VAL A 156 5.43 -7.93 -14.56
CA VAL A 156 4.20 -8.69 -14.35
C VAL A 156 4.60 -10.10 -13.91
N LEU A 157 4.06 -10.55 -12.79
CA LEU A 157 4.19 -11.92 -12.31
C LEU A 157 2.85 -12.63 -12.57
N GLU A 158 2.83 -13.49 -13.59
CA GLU A 158 1.61 -14.17 -14.04
C GLU A 158 1.10 -15.15 -13.00
N ASN A 159 -0.22 -15.19 -12.81
CA ASN A 159 -0.94 -16.07 -11.86
C ASN A 159 -0.42 -16.01 -10.41
N HIS A 160 0.36 -14.99 -10.05
CA HIS A 160 1.01 -14.87 -8.76
C HIS A 160 0.04 -14.72 -7.57
N ARG A 161 -1.22 -14.41 -7.86
CA ARG A 161 -2.29 -14.23 -6.86
C ARG A 161 -3.46 -15.20 -7.03
N GLY A 162 -3.27 -16.23 -7.83
CA GLY A 162 -4.28 -17.18 -8.24
C GLY A 162 -4.45 -17.21 -9.75
N SER A 163 -5.17 -18.20 -10.26
CA SER A 163 -5.38 -18.40 -11.70
C SER A 163 -5.99 -17.15 -12.36
N GLY A 164 -5.31 -16.62 -13.37
CA GLY A 164 -5.74 -15.43 -14.11
C GLY A 164 -5.53 -14.09 -13.36
N ILE A 165 -4.99 -14.11 -12.15
CA ILE A 165 -4.74 -12.88 -11.38
C ILE A 165 -3.25 -12.67 -11.19
N HIS A 166 -2.73 -11.63 -11.82
CA HIS A 166 -1.30 -11.33 -11.86
C HIS A 166 -0.92 -10.29 -10.80
N THR A 167 0.33 -10.30 -10.35
CA THR A 167 0.91 -9.16 -9.64
C THR A 167 1.57 -8.25 -10.66
N ILE A 168 1.28 -6.97 -10.61
CA ILE A 168 1.89 -5.95 -11.46
C ILE A 168 2.70 -5.01 -10.58
N TYR A 169 3.99 -4.88 -10.85
CA TYR A 169 4.87 -3.90 -10.24
C TYR A 169 4.91 -2.62 -11.07
N PHE A 170 4.82 -1.51 -10.39
CA PHE A 170 4.82 -0.17 -10.97
C PHE A 170 5.95 0.66 -10.39
N LYS A 171 6.52 1.52 -11.22
CA LYS A 171 7.53 2.52 -10.87
C LYS A 171 7.09 3.89 -11.37
N LYS A 172 7.24 4.89 -10.50
CA LYS A 172 7.31 6.30 -10.89
C LYS A 172 8.73 6.77 -10.60
N ALA A 173 9.47 7.12 -11.66
CA ALA A 173 10.78 7.73 -11.51
C ALA A 173 10.63 9.14 -10.90
N HIS A 174 11.63 9.56 -10.10
CA HIS A 174 11.75 10.97 -9.73
C HIS A 174 12.06 11.81 -11.01
N PRO A 175 11.67 13.05 -11.04
CA PRO A 175 12.00 13.98 -12.14
C PRO A 175 13.50 14.16 -12.33
#